data_17f94abca4d6b3f56010fd172964ac34
#
_entry.id   17f94abca4d6b3f56010fd172964ac34
#
_cell.length_a   1.000
_cell.length_b   1.000
_cell.length_c   1.000
_cell.angle_alpha   90.00
_cell.angle_beta   90.00
_cell.angle_gamma   90.00
#
_symmetry.space_group_name_H-M   'P 1'
#
loop_
_entity.id
_entity.type
_entity.pdbx_description
1 polymer ?
#
loop_
_entity_poly.entity_id
_entity_poly.type
_entity_poly.pdbx_seq_one_letter_code
_entity_poly.pdbx_strand_id
1 'polypeptide(L)'
;ELDKKKYTKGWSPVKNTDFSLTEFGGELDRYLESYEAIKEILSEVEPMIPQERKDAFFAQIKYPVFGAAAMSTKMLEAQRARCISPGSCDTTLWTRESQLMAACAKSIKAYQEIRDLTDYYNNELADGKWKYSMCHNPRDLYVFYPPEIPIWLTDKEIEKYASFRRPKSLPLEEVAKDHCIVSNACDYTSASKGVVTIQSLGHSMNAVSVPKGKSITFEFDCLWDGEAILRTAVIPTQPNDKGDIRFSVSIDGEKPRICSIKEPFRSEGWKQNVLRGQAVRETGHQLTKGKHTLSITALDDHVLIDQWMIDFKPDRMFYVFPVQPTY
;
A
#
# COMPACT_ATOMS: atom_id res chain seq x y z
N GLU A 1 -1.62 11.54 1.92
CA GLU A 1 -1.66 11.89 0.51
C GLU A 1 -1.50 13.37 0.26
N LEU A 2 -0.54 13.73 -0.55
CA LEU A 2 -0.24 15.11 -0.89
C LEU A 2 -1.19 15.60 -1.98
N ASP A 3 -2.34 16.17 -1.63
CA ASP A 3 -3.20 16.80 -2.62
C ASP A 3 -2.59 18.12 -3.11
N LYS A 4 -2.24 18.16 -4.39
CA LYS A 4 -1.56 19.30 -5.01
C LYS A 4 -2.45 20.53 -5.22
N LYS A 5 -3.75 20.42 -5.14
CA LYS A 5 -4.65 21.58 -5.17
C LYS A 5 -4.38 22.54 -4.02
N LYS A 6 -3.71 22.06 -2.97
CA LYS A 6 -3.29 22.84 -1.81
C LYS A 6 -2.31 23.95 -2.12
N TYR A 7 -1.62 23.89 -3.24
CA TYR A 7 -0.65 24.94 -3.59
C TYR A 7 -1.25 26.21 -4.18
N THR A 8 -2.54 26.20 -4.51
CA THR A 8 -3.09 27.31 -5.28
C THR A 8 -4.20 28.10 -4.62
N LYS A 9 -5.03 27.53 -3.74
CA LYS A 9 -6.15 28.27 -3.10
C LYS A 9 -6.68 27.65 -1.81
N GLY A 10 -5.85 27.54 -0.78
CA GLY A 10 -6.28 27.02 0.51
C GLY A 10 -6.19 25.51 0.63
N TRP A 11 -6.38 25.04 1.84
CA TRP A 11 -6.13 23.67 2.25
C TRP A 11 -7.34 22.78 1.97
N SER A 12 -7.17 21.71 1.21
CA SER A 12 -8.18 20.67 1.12
C SER A 12 -7.99 19.67 2.26
N PRO A 13 -9.06 19.16 2.87
CA PRO A 13 -8.94 18.10 3.86
C PRO A 13 -8.24 16.89 3.28
N VAL A 14 -7.60 16.12 4.14
CA VAL A 14 -6.97 14.86 3.75
C VAL A 14 -8.07 13.87 3.36
N LYS A 15 -7.98 13.32 2.16
CA LYS A 15 -8.93 12.32 1.69
C LYS A 15 -8.62 10.95 2.26
N ASN A 16 -9.66 10.13 2.42
CA ASN A 16 -9.49 8.72 2.69
C ASN A 16 -8.79 8.03 1.51
N THR A 17 -8.03 7.00 1.82
CA THR A 17 -7.40 6.11 0.85
C THR A 17 -8.35 4.98 0.46
N ASP A 18 -7.98 4.19 -0.55
CA ASP A 18 -8.73 3.01 -0.96
C ASP A 18 -8.43 1.76 -0.10
N PHE A 19 -7.68 1.89 1.00
CA PHE A 19 -7.48 0.79 1.94
C PHE A 19 -8.82 0.29 2.48
N SER A 20 -9.06 -1.00 2.35
CA SER A 20 -10.23 -1.63 2.97
C SER A 20 -10.02 -1.82 4.47
N LEU A 21 -11.08 -1.54 5.23
CA LEU A 21 -11.11 -1.78 6.68
C LEU A 21 -11.45 -3.24 7.03
N THR A 22 -12.17 -3.93 6.15
CA THR A 22 -12.78 -5.25 6.44
C THR A 22 -12.41 -6.32 5.42
N GLU A 23 -12.23 -5.93 4.16
CA GLU A 23 -11.96 -6.87 3.07
C GLU A 23 -10.51 -7.39 3.11
N PHE A 24 -10.27 -8.43 2.35
CA PHE A 24 -8.97 -9.08 2.24
C PHE A 24 -8.35 -9.46 3.59
N GLY A 25 -9.21 -9.87 4.54
CA GLY A 25 -8.78 -10.31 5.87
C GLY A 25 -8.19 -9.20 6.75
N GLY A 26 -8.61 -7.95 6.55
CA GLY A 26 -8.11 -6.79 7.29
C GLY A 26 -6.89 -6.17 6.61
N GLU A 27 -7.04 -5.72 5.36
CA GLU A 27 -5.96 -5.13 4.56
C GLU A 27 -5.24 -3.98 5.27
N LEU A 28 -6.01 -3.04 5.84
CA LEU A 28 -5.45 -1.90 6.56
C LEU A 28 -4.63 -2.34 7.78
N ASP A 29 -5.16 -3.31 8.54
CA ASP A 29 -4.44 -3.84 9.71
C ASP A 29 -3.16 -4.55 9.30
N ARG A 30 -3.17 -5.38 8.25
CA ARG A 30 -1.98 -6.04 7.71
C ARG A 30 -0.91 -5.03 7.28
N TYR A 31 -1.30 -3.96 6.63
CA TYR A 31 -0.37 -2.92 6.21
C TYR A 31 0.29 -2.23 7.42
N LEU A 32 -0.46 -1.92 8.47
CA LEU A 32 0.09 -1.36 9.71
C LEU A 32 0.94 -2.38 10.48
N GLU A 33 0.51 -3.64 10.55
CA GLU A 33 1.28 -4.73 11.17
C GLU A 33 2.64 -4.93 10.51
N SER A 34 2.75 -4.75 9.19
CA SER A 34 4.04 -4.84 8.49
C SER A 34 5.03 -3.75 8.92
N TYR A 35 4.55 -2.53 9.21
CA TYR A 35 5.40 -1.47 9.77
C TYR A 35 5.83 -1.79 11.20
N GLU A 36 4.94 -2.32 12.03
CA GLU A 36 5.30 -2.71 13.39
C GLU A 36 6.37 -3.83 13.39
N ALA A 37 6.24 -4.81 12.50
CA ALA A 37 7.25 -5.86 12.34
C ALA A 37 8.63 -5.29 11.95
N ILE A 38 8.68 -4.30 11.05
CA ILE A 38 9.94 -3.63 10.70
C ILE A 38 10.50 -2.83 11.90
N LYS A 39 9.65 -2.16 12.66
CA LYS A 39 10.06 -1.42 13.87
C LYS A 39 10.63 -2.38 14.92
N GLU A 40 10.03 -3.56 15.11
CA GLU A 40 10.53 -4.61 16.01
C GLU A 40 11.93 -5.06 15.60
N ILE A 41 12.14 -5.40 14.32
CA ILE A 41 13.47 -5.77 13.79
C ILE A 41 14.50 -4.67 14.04
N LEU A 42 14.16 -3.40 13.77
CA LEU A 42 15.08 -2.30 14.01
C LEU A 42 15.41 -2.11 15.49
N SER A 43 14.45 -2.35 16.37
CA SER A 43 14.64 -2.28 17.81
C SER A 43 15.59 -3.40 18.34
N GLU A 44 15.58 -4.57 17.69
CA GLU A 44 16.50 -5.66 17.97
C GLU A 44 17.92 -5.37 17.44
N VAL A 45 18.03 -4.72 16.28
CA VAL A 45 19.31 -4.39 15.63
C VAL A 45 19.99 -3.20 16.29
N GLU A 46 19.26 -2.20 16.76
CA GLU A 46 19.81 -0.94 17.29
C GLU A 46 20.86 -1.12 18.39
N PRO A 47 20.70 -2.05 19.35
CA PRO A 47 21.74 -2.31 20.37
C PRO A 47 23.06 -2.85 19.80
N MET A 48 23.03 -3.46 18.61
CA MET A 48 24.22 -4.04 17.95
C MET A 48 25.01 -2.98 17.17
N ILE A 49 24.45 -1.79 16.98
CA ILE A 49 25.11 -0.71 16.23
C ILE A 49 26.23 -0.09 17.08
N PRO A 50 27.48 -0.03 16.57
CA PRO A 50 28.57 0.64 17.25
C PRO A 50 28.24 2.10 17.59
N GLN A 51 28.74 2.57 18.74
CA GLN A 51 28.41 3.90 19.26
C GLN A 51 28.68 5.01 18.25
N GLU A 52 29.79 4.93 17.54
CA GLU A 52 30.21 5.91 16.53
C GLU A 52 29.32 5.92 15.28
N ARG A 53 28.44 4.94 15.11
CA ARG A 53 27.50 4.83 13.97
C ARG A 53 26.04 5.06 14.36
N LYS A 54 25.74 5.24 15.63
CA LYS A 54 24.35 5.39 16.11
C LYS A 54 23.64 6.58 15.50
N ASP A 55 24.29 7.72 15.39
CA ASP A 55 23.71 8.91 14.78
C ASP A 55 23.38 8.69 13.28
N ALA A 56 24.29 8.03 12.57
CA ALA A 56 24.07 7.68 11.16
C ALA A 56 22.93 6.66 11.01
N PHE A 57 22.90 5.64 11.87
CA PHE A 57 21.80 4.66 11.90
C PHE A 57 20.46 5.34 12.18
N PHE A 58 20.41 6.22 13.17
CA PHE A 58 19.18 6.97 13.46
C PHE A 58 18.75 7.80 12.24
N ALA A 59 19.65 8.63 11.68
CA ALA A 59 19.32 9.54 10.60
C ALA A 59 18.88 8.83 9.30
N GLN A 60 19.54 7.72 8.96
CA GLN A 60 19.40 7.07 7.65
C GLN A 60 18.42 5.90 7.67
N ILE A 61 18.20 5.28 8.82
CA ILE A 61 17.39 4.06 8.94
C ILE A 61 16.22 4.27 9.90
N LYS A 62 16.48 4.58 11.17
CA LYS A 62 15.44 4.63 12.20
C LYS A 62 14.45 5.76 11.95
N TYR A 63 14.91 6.98 11.74
CA TYR A 63 14.05 8.14 11.51
C TYR A 63 13.13 7.97 10.29
N PRO A 64 13.60 7.57 9.09
CA PRO A 64 12.73 7.32 7.94
C PRO A 64 11.72 6.21 8.17
N VAL A 65 12.13 5.08 8.77
CA VAL A 65 11.22 3.94 8.99
C VAL A 65 10.17 4.25 10.04
N PHE A 66 10.57 4.76 11.20
CA PHE A 66 9.63 5.11 12.28
C PHE A 66 8.72 6.27 11.87
N GLY A 67 9.27 7.25 11.15
CA GLY A 67 8.49 8.36 10.60
C GLY A 67 7.45 7.90 9.58
N ALA A 68 7.79 6.98 8.68
CA ALA A 68 6.85 6.40 7.72
C ALA A 68 5.77 5.56 8.42
N ALA A 69 6.17 4.72 9.39
CA ALA A 69 5.25 3.92 10.20
C ALA A 69 4.26 4.81 10.96
N ALA A 70 4.76 5.83 11.67
CA ALA A 70 3.93 6.75 12.43
C ALA A 70 3.02 7.58 11.50
N MET A 71 3.51 8.04 10.34
CA MET A 71 2.66 8.75 9.36
C MET A 71 1.55 7.85 8.82
N SER A 72 1.85 6.60 8.47
CA SER A 72 0.86 5.61 8.01
C SER A 72 -0.18 5.34 9.10
N THR A 73 0.25 5.11 10.33
CA THR A 73 -0.64 4.89 11.48
C THR A 73 -1.53 6.10 11.73
N LYS A 74 -0.96 7.31 11.77
CA LYS A 74 -1.72 8.55 11.93
C LYS A 74 -2.84 8.68 10.90
N MET A 75 -2.51 8.47 9.61
CA MET A 75 -3.44 8.68 8.51
C MET A 75 -4.51 7.60 8.45
N LEU A 76 -4.12 6.34 8.54
CA LEU A 76 -5.03 5.20 8.37
C LEU A 76 -5.92 4.98 9.60
N GLU A 77 -5.41 5.23 10.80
CA GLU A 77 -6.26 5.20 12.00
C GLU A 77 -7.23 6.39 12.06
N ALA A 78 -6.85 7.57 11.58
CA ALA A 78 -7.79 8.67 11.41
C ALA A 78 -8.86 8.34 10.37
N GLN A 79 -8.50 7.71 9.25
CA GLN A 79 -9.47 7.19 8.27
C GLN A 79 -10.42 6.18 8.90
N ARG A 80 -9.90 5.21 9.64
CA ARG A 80 -10.70 4.22 10.38
C ARG A 80 -11.71 4.91 11.30
N ALA A 81 -11.25 5.88 12.09
CA ALA A 81 -12.10 6.64 13.01
C ALA A 81 -13.25 7.34 12.28
N ARG A 82 -13.00 7.95 11.13
CA ARG A 82 -14.03 8.61 10.31
C ARG A 82 -15.01 7.62 9.66
N CYS A 83 -14.54 6.42 9.31
CA CYS A 83 -15.37 5.41 8.63
C CYS A 83 -16.19 4.53 9.58
N ILE A 84 -15.91 4.54 10.88
CA ILE A 84 -16.70 3.80 11.86
C ILE A 84 -18.10 4.43 11.96
N SER A 85 -19.09 3.79 11.31
CA SER A 85 -20.48 4.24 11.26
C SER A 85 -21.36 3.46 12.23
N PRO A 86 -22.54 3.98 12.65
CA PRO A 86 -23.52 3.22 13.41
C PRO A 86 -23.93 1.96 12.65
N GLY A 87 -23.70 0.77 13.24
CA GLY A 87 -24.14 -0.52 12.69
C GLY A 87 -23.11 -1.27 11.84
N SER A 88 -21.90 -0.76 11.61
CA SER A 88 -20.88 -1.40 10.76
C SER A 88 -19.85 -2.25 11.52
N CYS A 89 -20.02 -2.46 12.84
CA CYS A 89 -19.09 -3.23 13.65
C CYS A 89 -19.60 -4.63 13.95
N ASP A 90 -18.76 -5.61 13.67
CA ASP A 90 -18.88 -6.93 14.28
C ASP A 90 -18.55 -6.81 15.77
N THR A 91 -19.59 -6.95 16.61
CA THR A 91 -19.58 -6.56 18.03
C THR A 91 -19.07 -7.64 18.98
N THR A 92 -18.39 -8.68 18.51
CA THR A 92 -18.09 -9.84 19.35
C THR A 92 -17.02 -9.60 20.44
N LEU A 93 -16.19 -8.54 20.33
CA LEU A 93 -15.14 -8.26 21.31
C LEU A 93 -15.01 -6.79 21.76
N TRP A 94 -15.64 -5.85 21.06
CA TRP A 94 -15.45 -4.43 21.33
C TRP A 94 -16.74 -3.66 21.07
N THR A 95 -17.10 -2.73 21.94
CA THR A 95 -18.13 -1.78 21.60
C THR A 95 -17.61 -0.87 20.48
N ARG A 96 -18.50 -0.42 19.60
CA ARG A 96 -18.18 0.55 18.56
C ARG A 96 -17.44 1.78 19.09
N GLU A 97 -17.86 2.26 20.25
CA GLU A 97 -17.24 3.38 20.94
C GLU A 97 -15.76 3.08 21.25
N SER A 98 -15.43 1.91 21.78
CA SER A 98 -14.06 1.53 22.08
C SER A 98 -13.18 1.42 20.82
N GLN A 99 -13.73 0.97 19.70
CA GLN A 99 -13.02 0.92 18.42
C GLN A 99 -12.73 2.34 17.89
N LEU A 100 -13.71 3.23 17.98
CA LEU A 100 -13.55 4.64 17.60
C LEU A 100 -12.50 5.33 18.46
N MET A 101 -12.60 5.17 19.79
CA MET A 101 -11.66 5.76 20.73
C MET A 101 -10.24 5.22 20.51
N ALA A 102 -10.08 3.91 20.26
CA ALA A 102 -8.79 3.32 19.96
C ALA A 102 -8.19 3.86 18.66
N ALA A 103 -8.97 4.02 17.61
CA ALA A 103 -8.51 4.59 16.35
C ALA A 103 -8.07 6.07 16.54
N CYS A 104 -8.86 6.86 17.24
CA CYS A 104 -8.49 8.25 17.57
C CYS A 104 -7.20 8.30 18.40
N ALA A 105 -7.09 7.48 19.46
CA ALA A 105 -5.92 7.44 20.34
C ALA A 105 -4.65 7.04 19.59
N LYS A 106 -4.70 6.01 18.77
CA LYS A 106 -3.54 5.56 17.96
C LYS A 106 -3.11 6.63 16.96
N SER A 107 -4.06 7.30 16.32
CA SER A 107 -3.77 8.39 15.38
C SER A 107 -3.10 9.58 16.06
N ILE A 108 -3.58 10.00 17.25
CA ILE A 108 -2.97 11.08 18.06
C ILE A 108 -1.56 10.66 18.48
N LYS A 109 -1.39 9.46 19.03
CA LYS A 109 -0.09 8.98 19.50
C LYS A 109 0.95 8.91 18.39
N ALA A 110 0.54 8.44 17.20
CA ALA A 110 1.41 8.45 16.03
C ALA A 110 1.80 9.87 15.58
N TYR A 111 0.90 10.84 15.68
CA TYR A 111 1.22 12.24 15.43
C TYR A 111 2.25 12.78 16.43
N GLN A 112 2.12 12.45 17.72
CA GLN A 112 3.11 12.81 18.75
C GLN A 112 4.46 12.17 18.45
N GLU A 113 4.50 10.86 18.11
CA GLU A 113 5.73 10.15 17.74
C GLU A 113 6.50 10.84 16.60
N ILE A 114 5.79 11.32 15.56
CA ILE A 114 6.42 12.06 14.45
C ILE A 114 7.10 13.33 14.96
N ARG A 115 6.46 14.04 15.87
CA ARG A 115 7.00 15.28 16.43
C ARG A 115 8.23 14.99 17.29
N ASP A 116 8.15 14.01 18.17
CA ASP A 116 9.26 13.60 19.05
C ASP A 116 10.48 13.14 18.24
N LEU A 117 10.28 12.34 17.20
CA LEU A 117 11.35 11.94 16.27
C LEU A 117 12.00 13.16 15.58
N THR A 118 11.18 14.13 15.19
CA THR A 118 11.66 15.35 14.53
C THR A 118 12.41 16.26 15.49
N ASP A 119 11.93 16.37 16.72
CA ASP A 119 12.57 17.15 17.77
C ASP A 119 13.91 16.55 18.17
N TYR A 120 13.97 15.22 18.32
CA TYR A 120 15.23 14.51 18.58
C TYR A 120 16.23 14.73 17.43
N TYR A 121 15.78 14.59 16.16
CA TYR A 121 16.64 14.82 15.00
C TYR A 121 17.28 16.22 15.02
N ASN A 122 16.48 17.23 15.33
CA ASN A 122 16.94 18.62 15.31
C ASN A 122 17.80 19.00 16.50
N ASN A 123 17.48 18.52 17.70
CA ASN A 123 18.00 19.12 18.93
C ASN A 123 19.00 18.23 19.67
N GLU A 124 18.97 16.92 19.45
CA GLU A 124 19.77 15.95 20.20
C GLU A 124 20.74 15.18 19.31
N LEU A 125 20.32 14.78 18.11
CA LEU A 125 21.16 14.01 17.19
C LEU A 125 22.48 14.75 16.89
N ALA A 126 23.61 14.05 17.09
CA ALA A 126 24.96 14.59 16.92
C ALA A 126 25.16 15.94 17.66
N ASP A 127 24.76 15.97 18.95
CA ASP A 127 24.83 17.14 19.83
C ASP A 127 24.11 18.37 19.26
N GLY A 128 22.98 18.17 18.57
CA GLY A 128 22.17 19.23 17.98
C GLY A 128 22.76 19.86 16.70
N LYS A 129 23.70 19.19 16.07
CA LYS A 129 24.31 19.66 14.81
C LYS A 129 23.29 19.91 13.71
N TRP A 130 22.17 19.17 13.71
CA TRP A 130 21.16 19.22 12.67
C TRP A 130 19.99 20.14 13.01
N LYS A 131 20.19 21.07 13.93
CA LYS A 131 19.15 22.03 14.33
C LYS A 131 18.55 22.72 13.10
N TYR A 132 17.21 22.76 13.04
CA TYR A 132 16.42 23.30 11.93
C TYR A 132 16.49 22.53 10.60
N SER A 133 17.10 21.35 10.55
CA SER A 133 17.17 20.55 9.33
C SER A 133 15.83 19.89 8.98
N MET A 134 15.07 19.46 9.99
CA MET A 134 13.75 18.86 9.81
C MET A 134 12.66 19.84 10.24
N CYS A 135 11.53 19.81 9.51
CA CYS A 135 10.38 20.65 9.77
C CYS A 135 9.17 19.79 10.16
N HIS A 136 8.46 20.17 11.22
CA HIS A 136 7.22 19.49 11.63
C HIS A 136 6.12 19.55 10.57
N ASN A 137 6.02 20.67 9.86
CA ASN A 137 5.02 20.89 8.83
C ASN A 137 5.67 21.29 7.51
N PRO A 138 6.39 20.37 6.83
CA PRO A 138 7.08 20.69 5.58
C PRO A 138 6.16 21.36 4.58
N ARG A 139 6.55 22.55 4.10
CA ARG A 139 5.80 23.34 3.12
C ARG A 139 4.38 23.66 3.57
N ASP A 140 4.11 23.62 4.86
CA ASP A 140 2.82 23.88 5.46
C ASP A 140 1.69 23.00 4.87
N LEU A 141 2.00 21.74 4.56
CA LEU A 141 1.06 20.79 3.98
C LEU A 141 0.15 20.18 5.05
N TYR A 142 -1.14 20.13 4.74
CA TYR A 142 -2.17 19.69 5.69
C TYR A 142 -1.96 18.25 6.22
N VAL A 143 -1.32 17.39 5.43
CA VAL A 143 -1.00 16.03 5.83
C VAL A 143 -0.08 15.96 7.06
N PHE A 144 0.67 17.02 7.37
CA PHE A 144 1.55 17.10 8.54
C PHE A 144 0.90 17.75 9.77
N TYR A 145 -0.31 18.29 9.64
CA TYR A 145 -1.08 18.81 10.76
C TYR A 145 -1.62 17.70 11.67
N PRO A 146 -2.19 18.04 12.84
CA PRO A 146 -2.88 17.07 13.68
C PRO A 146 -3.89 16.24 12.89
N PRO A 147 -4.16 14.99 13.30
CA PRO A 147 -5.06 14.12 12.55
C PRO A 147 -6.50 14.63 12.53
N GLU A 148 -7.19 14.46 11.40
CA GLU A 148 -8.62 14.73 11.28
C GLU A 148 -9.41 13.54 11.82
N ILE A 149 -9.80 13.63 13.08
CA ILE A 149 -10.53 12.60 13.83
C ILE A 149 -11.82 13.15 14.41
N PRO A 150 -12.86 12.30 14.58
CA PRO A 150 -14.15 12.74 15.10
C PRO A 150 -14.13 13.21 16.57
N ILE A 151 -13.22 12.67 17.38
CA ILE A 151 -13.15 12.91 18.82
C ILE A 151 -11.70 13.13 19.22
N TRP A 152 -11.43 14.25 19.91
CA TRP A 152 -10.16 14.51 20.58
C TRP A 152 -10.22 13.97 22.01
N LEU A 153 -9.17 13.25 22.40
CA LEU A 153 -9.06 12.54 23.66
C LEU A 153 -8.15 13.28 24.63
N THR A 154 -8.41 13.13 25.91
CA THR A 154 -7.48 13.53 26.98
C THR A 154 -6.28 12.56 27.02
N ASP A 155 -5.17 12.99 27.61
CA ASP A 155 -3.96 12.17 27.72
C ASP A 155 -4.23 10.81 28.39
N LYS A 156 -5.08 10.76 29.43
CA LYS A 156 -5.49 9.51 30.09
C LYS A 156 -6.25 8.58 29.16
N GLU A 157 -7.12 9.13 28.33
CA GLU A 157 -7.87 8.35 27.34
C GLU A 157 -6.95 7.87 26.21
N ILE A 158 -6.02 8.71 25.75
CA ILE A 158 -5.02 8.32 24.75
C ILE A 158 -4.22 7.13 25.25
N GLU A 159 -3.67 7.17 26.47
CA GLU A 159 -2.93 6.05 27.05
C GLU A 159 -3.78 4.78 27.16
N LYS A 160 -5.00 4.93 27.69
CA LYS A 160 -5.94 3.83 27.84
C LYS A 160 -6.25 3.17 26.50
N TYR A 161 -6.67 3.95 25.51
CA TYR A 161 -7.21 3.39 24.26
C TYR A 161 -6.14 3.08 23.21
N ALA A 162 -4.98 3.73 23.22
CA ALA A 162 -3.88 3.39 22.32
C ALA A 162 -3.28 1.99 22.62
N SER A 163 -3.38 1.53 23.85
CA SER A 163 -2.92 0.18 24.24
C SER A 163 -3.83 -0.95 23.76
N PHE A 164 -5.01 -0.64 23.29
CA PHE A 164 -5.96 -1.64 22.80
C PHE A 164 -5.44 -2.37 21.57
N ARG A 165 -5.35 -3.70 21.67
CA ARG A 165 -4.96 -4.58 20.56
C ARG A 165 -6.20 -5.01 19.80
N ARG A 166 -6.17 -4.86 18.47
CA ARG A 166 -7.14 -5.48 17.59
C ARG A 166 -6.78 -6.93 17.32
N PRO A 167 -7.74 -7.76 16.90
CA PRO A 167 -7.40 -9.03 16.28
C PRO A 167 -6.39 -8.81 15.16
N LYS A 168 -5.45 -9.74 15.01
CA LYS A 168 -4.51 -9.70 13.88
C LYS A 168 -5.27 -9.85 12.56
N SER A 169 -4.73 -9.28 11.50
CA SER A 169 -5.19 -9.54 10.14
C SER A 169 -5.12 -11.03 9.82
N LEU A 170 -5.99 -11.51 8.92
CA LEU A 170 -5.96 -12.90 8.51
C LEU A 170 -4.68 -13.21 7.72
N PRO A 171 -4.11 -14.42 7.89
CA PRO A 171 -3.02 -14.89 7.03
C PRO A 171 -3.41 -14.83 5.56
N LEU A 172 -2.45 -14.56 4.67
CA LEU A 172 -2.72 -14.40 3.23
C LEU A 172 -3.28 -15.69 2.60
N GLU A 173 -2.94 -16.87 3.12
CA GLU A 173 -3.50 -18.16 2.70
C GLU A 173 -5.01 -18.25 2.98
N GLU A 174 -5.50 -17.61 4.04
CA GLU A 174 -6.93 -17.53 4.32
C GLU A 174 -7.61 -16.47 3.46
N VAL A 175 -6.93 -15.37 3.18
CA VAL A 175 -7.44 -14.33 2.26
C VAL A 175 -7.64 -14.88 0.86
N ALA A 176 -6.72 -15.72 0.37
CA ALA A 176 -6.81 -16.37 -0.93
C ALA A 176 -8.03 -17.31 -1.04
N LYS A 177 -8.60 -17.76 0.08
CA LYS A 177 -9.85 -18.55 0.09
C LYS A 177 -11.11 -17.70 -0.04
N ASP A 178 -11.01 -16.39 0.07
CA ASP A 178 -12.13 -15.48 0.00
C ASP A 178 -12.36 -14.91 -1.40
N HIS A 179 -12.61 -15.79 -2.37
CA HIS A 179 -13.02 -15.40 -3.73
C HIS A 179 -11.97 -14.57 -4.47
N CYS A 180 -10.70 -14.75 -4.20
CA CYS A 180 -9.63 -14.14 -4.99
C CYS A 180 -8.48 -15.09 -5.27
N ILE A 181 -7.82 -14.88 -6.39
CA ILE A 181 -6.59 -15.55 -6.81
C ILE A 181 -5.59 -14.46 -7.08
N VAL A 182 -4.43 -14.50 -6.45
CA VAL A 182 -3.42 -13.45 -6.54
C VAL A 182 -2.04 -14.04 -6.71
N SER A 183 -1.17 -13.36 -7.47
CA SER A 183 0.22 -13.78 -7.66
C SER A 183 1.14 -12.59 -7.95
N ASN A 184 2.41 -12.75 -7.62
CA ASN A 184 3.45 -11.89 -8.14
C ASN A 184 3.76 -12.24 -9.60
N ALA A 185 4.16 -11.26 -10.38
CA ALA A 185 4.46 -11.49 -11.79
C ALA A 185 5.68 -12.39 -12.01
N CYS A 186 6.62 -12.45 -11.06
CA CYS A 186 7.79 -13.33 -11.12
C CYS A 186 7.45 -14.83 -10.97
N ASP A 187 6.25 -15.16 -10.47
CA ASP A 187 5.80 -16.55 -10.29
C ASP A 187 5.16 -17.12 -11.57
N TYR A 188 5.52 -16.60 -12.72
CA TYR A 188 5.00 -17.08 -14.01
C TYR A 188 5.36 -18.55 -14.27
N THR A 189 4.43 -19.31 -14.88
CA THR A 189 4.64 -20.71 -15.27
C THR A 189 5.57 -20.81 -16.50
N SER A 190 5.43 -19.87 -17.43
CA SER A 190 6.29 -19.79 -18.61
C SER A 190 6.46 -18.36 -19.11
N ALA A 191 7.54 -18.09 -19.81
CA ALA A 191 7.86 -16.79 -20.37
C ALA A 191 8.51 -16.88 -21.74
N SER A 192 8.28 -15.89 -22.57
CA SER A 192 8.98 -15.70 -23.84
C SER A 192 10.47 -15.41 -23.62
N LYS A 193 11.31 -15.80 -24.60
CA LYS A 193 12.74 -15.44 -24.55
C LYS A 193 12.92 -13.91 -24.47
N GLY A 194 13.77 -13.46 -23.56
CA GLY A 194 14.09 -12.06 -23.33
C GLY A 194 13.29 -11.40 -22.20
N VAL A 195 12.36 -12.11 -21.59
CA VAL A 195 11.72 -11.69 -20.33
C VAL A 195 12.76 -11.74 -19.20
N VAL A 196 12.79 -10.73 -18.34
CA VAL A 196 13.77 -10.62 -17.24
C VAL A 196 13.05 -10.18 -15.96
N THR A 197 13.33 -10.84 -14.86
CA THR A 197 12.93 -10.40 -13.52
C THR A 197 13.92 -9.37 -12.99
N ILE A 198 13.40 -8.25 -12.49
CA ILE A 198 14.20 -7.15 -11.93
C ILE A 198 14.06 -7.17 -10.42
N GLN A 199 15.13 -7.57 -9.74
CA GLN A 199 15.17 -7.64 -8.28
C GLN A 199 15.03 -6.27 -7.62
N SER A 200 14.44 -6.25 -6.44
CA SER A 200 14.19 -5.05 -5.62
C SER A 200 13.32 -3.99 -6.30
N LEU A 201 12.50 -4.37 -7.28
CA LEU A 201 11.58 -3.49 -7.97
C LEU A 201 10.13 -3.93 -7.77
N GLY A 202 9.24 -2.94 -7.59
CA GLY A 202 7.80 -3.15 -7.39
C GLY A 202 7.42 -3.58 -5.98
N HIS A 203 6.13 -3.76 -5.76
CA HIS A 203 5.62 -4.29 -4.49
C HIS A 203 5.92 -5.78 -4.33
N SER A 204 6.06 -6.51 -5.44
CA SER A 204 6.51 -7.90 -5.44
C SER A 204 7.99 -8.06 -5.05
N MET A 205 8.77 -6.97 -5.06
CA MET A 205 10.23 -6.96 -4.97
C MET A 205 10.93 -7.65 -6.15
N ASN A 206 10.18 -8.13 -7.15
CA ASN A 206 10.67 -8.83 -8.33
C ASN A 206 9.77 -8.56 -9.56
N ALA A 207 9.63 -7.30 -9.96
CA ALA A 207 8.85 -6.97 -11.14
C ALA A 207 9.47 -7.56 -12.42
N VAL A 208 8.62 -7.92 -13.37
CA VAL A 208 9.01 -8.62 -14.59
C VAL A 208 8.98 -7.69 -15.80
N SER A 209 10.13 -7.49 -16.41
CA SER A 209 10.26 -6.77 -17.68
C SER A 209 9.88 -7.69 -18.85
N VAL A 210 8.84 -7.30 -19.57
CA VAL A 210 8.33 -8.02 -20.72
C VAL A 210 8.61 -7.19 -21.97
N PRO A 211 9.53 -7.61 -22.86
CA PRO A 211 9.82 -6.90 -24.12
C PRO A 211 8.60 -6.89 -25.04
N LYS A 212 8.52 -5.88 -25.90
CA LYS A 212 7.46 -5.75 -26.90
C LYS A 212 7.24 -7.02 -27.69
N GLY A 213 5.98 -7.44 -27.83
CA GLY A 213 5.54 -8.65 -28.53
C GLY A 213 5.91 -9.96 -27.78
N LYS A 214 6.37 -9.86 -26.54
CA LYS A 214 6.65 -11.03 -25.66
C LYS A 214 5.59 -11.13 -24.59
N SER A 215 5.49 -12.31 -23.96
CA SER A 215 4.48 -12.64 -22.98
C SER A 215 5.02 -13.44 -21.82
N ILE A 216 4.33 -13.32 -20.69
CA ILE A 216 4.41 -14.23 -19.56
C ILE A 216 3.07 -14.93 -19.38
N THR A 217 3.11 -16.16 -18.88
CA THR A 217 1.93 -17.01 -18.76
C THR A 217 1.88 -17.62 -17.36
N PHE A 218 0.68 -17.66 -16.79
CA PHE A 218 0.40 -18.23 -15.49
C PHE A 218 -0.63 -19.33 -15.63
N GLU A 219 -0.38 -20.50 -15.07
CA GLU A 219 -1.40 -21.54 -14.84
C GLU A 219 -1.93 -21.39 -13.42
N PHE A 220 -3.24 -21.40 -13.25
CA PHE A 220 -3.85 -21.27 -11.94
C PHE A 220 -5.11 -22.14 -11.82
N ASP A 221 -5.42 -22.54 -10.59
CA ASP A 221 -6.64 -23.25 -10.26
C ASP A 221 -7.71 -22.29 -9.79
N CYS A 222 -8.89 -22.33 -10.41
CA CYS A 222 -10.05 -21.53 -10.03
C CYS A 222 -11.06 -22.39 -9.24
N LEU A 223 -11.47 -21.89 -8.09
CA LEU A 223 -12.41 -22.57 -7.20
C LEU A 223 -13.86 -22.08 -7.35
N TRP A 224 -14.09 -21.05 -8.16
CA TRP A 224 -15.39 -20.39 -8.29
C TRP A 224 -15.82 -20.28 -9.75
N ASP A 225 -17.13 -20.24 -9.95
CA ASP A 225 -17.76 -19.95 -11.24
C ASP A 225 -18.36 -18.54 -11.22
N GLY A 226 -18.26 -17.80 -12.32
CA GLY A 226 -18.95 -16.52 -12.47
C GLY A 226 -18.10 -15.41 -13.08
N GLU A 227 -18.65 -14.21 -12.96
CA GLU A 227 -17.97 -12.99 -13.36
C GLU A 227 -16.87 -12.65 -12.36
N ALA A 228 -15.71 -12.29 -12.89
CA ALA A 228 -14.55 -11.88 -12.11
C ALA A 228 -13.84 -10.69 -12.76
N ILE A 229 -13.16 -9.91 -11.96
CA ILE A 229 -12.28 -8.83 -12.43
C ILE A 229 -10.83 -9.29 -12.29
N LEU A 230 -10.10 -9.28 -13.40
CA LEU A 230 -8.64 -9.37 -13.38
C LEU A 230 -8.07 -7.95 -13.20
N ARG A 231 -7.33 -7.76 -12.13
CA ARG A 231 -6.53 -6.57 -11.84
C ARG A 231 -5.08 -6.87 -12.14
N THR A 232 -4.48 -6.12 -13.05
CA THR A 232 -3.06 -6.24 -13.39
C THR A 232 -2.33 -4.98 -12.98
N ALA A 233 -1.32 -5.13 -12.12
CA ALA A 233 -0.45 -4.05 -11.67
C ALA A 233 0.81 -3.98 -12.53
N VAL A 234 1.08 -2.79 -13.04
CA VAL A 234 2.25 -2.46 -13.86
C VAL A 234 3.00 -1.32 -13.19
N ILE A 235 4.32 -1.36 -13.19
CA ILE A 235 5.12 -0.23 -12.70
C ILE A 235 4.86 0.97 -13.61
N PRO A 236 4.53 2.15 -13.06
CA PRO A 236 4.19 3.33 -13.85
C PRO A 236 5.44 3.98 -14.45
N THR A 237 6.08 3.30 -15.39
CA THR A 237 7.25 3.77 -16.11
C THR A 237 6.91 4.93 -17.05
N GLN A 238 7.92 5.67 -17.49
CA GLN A 238 7.72 6.72 -18.49
C GLN A 238 7.33 6.10 -19.83
N PRO A 239 6.34 6.66 -20.53
CA PRO A 239 5.95 6.17 -21.83
C PRO A 239 7.07 6.36 -22.85
N ASN A 240 7.06 5.50 -23.89
CA ASN A 240 7.94 5.62 -25.04
C ASN A 240 7.65 6.93 -25.84
N ASP A 241 8.35 7.15 -26.95
CA ASP A 241 8.20 8.33 -27.82
C ASP A 241 6.76 8.55 -28.31
N LYS A 242 5.95 7.49 -28.39
CA LYS A 242 4.52 7.56 -28.73
C LYS A 242 3.64 7.96 -27.54
N GLY A 243 4.22 8.08 -26.36
CA GLY A 243 3.53 8.51 -25.15
C GLY A 243 2.51 7.50 -24.62
N ASP A 244 2.72 6.20 -24.84
CA ASP A 244 1.89 5.13 -24.30
C ASP A 244 2.72 3.90 -23.94
N ILE A 245 2.23 3.15 -22.93
CA ILE A 245 2.73 1.83 -22.57
C ILE A 245 1.52 0.92 -22.45
N ARG A 246 1.39 -0.01 -23.41
CA ARG A 246 0.24 -0.90 -23.52
C ARG A 246 0.67 -2.34 -23.32
N PHE A 247 -0.24 -3.09 -22.75
CA PHE A 247 -0.18 -4.53 -22.66
C PHE A 247 -1.55 -5.14 -22.96
N SER A 248 -1.62 -6.42 -23.17
CA SER A 248 -2.90 -7.14 -23.28
C SER A 248 -2.94 -8.32 -22.35
N VAL A 249 -4.14 -8.66 -21.89
CA VAL A 249 -4.41 -9.84 -21.08
C VAL A 249 -5.38 -10.75 -21.80
N SER A 250 -5.21 -12.06 -21.64
CA SER A 250 -6.08 -13.08 -22.20
C SER A 250 -6.12 -14.28 -21.25
N ILE A 251 -7.30 -14.81 -20.98
CA ILE A 251 -7.48 -16.05 -20.22
C ILE A 251 -7.95 -17.13 -21.21
N ASP A 252 -7.32 -18.32 -21.14
CA ASP A 252 -7.62 -19.50 -21.98
C ASP A 252 -7.67 -19.22 -23.50
N GLY A 253 -6.85 -18.25 -23.96
CA GLY A 253 -6.80 -17.90 -25.37
C GLY A 253 -8.00 -17.11 -25.88
N GLU A 254 -8.82 -16.53 -25.01
CA GLU A 254 -9.86 -15.59 -25.41
C GLU A 254 -9.28 -14.38 -26.16
N LYS A 255 -10.13 -13.59 -26.82
CA LYS A 255 -9.69 -12.37 -27.50
C LYS A 255 -8.97 -11.44 -26.52
N PRO A 256 -7.70 -11.08 -26.77
CA PRO A 256 -6.92 -10.26 -25.87
C PRO A 256 -7.57 -8.90 -25.59
N ARG A 257 -7.59 -8.52 -24.31
CA ARG A 257 -8.06 -7.20 -23.86
C ARG A 257 -6.87 -6.27 -23.68
N ILE A 258 -6.90 -5.15 -24.36
CA ILE A 258 -5.81 -4.17 -24.38
C ILE A 258 -5.98 -3.21 -23.23
N CYS A 259 -4.91 -3.05 -22.43
CA CYS A 259 -4.79 -2.10 -21.36
C CYS A 259 -3.72 -1.06 -21.70
N SER A 260 -3.94 0.18 -21.28
CA SER A 260 -2.97 1.27 -21.36
C SER A 260 -2.76 1.89 -19.99
N ILE A 261 -1.51 2.21 -19.63
CA ILE A 261 -1.20 2.93 -18.39
C ILE A 261 -1.08 4.43 -18.58
N LYS A 262 -1.37 4.92 -19.80
CA LYS A 262 -1.32 6.33 -20.11
C LYS A 262 -2.36 7.12 -19.32
N GLU A 263 -1.89 8.13 -18.65
CA GLU A 263 -2.73 9.09 -17.92
C GLU A 263 -2.32 10.52 -18.29
N PRO A 264 -3.26 11.45 -18.43
CA PRO A 264 -2.91 12.85 -18.61
C PRO A 264 -2.02 13.33 -17.44
N PHE A 265 -0.96 14.07 -17.77
CA PHE A 265 -0.02 14.57 -16.78
C PHE A 265 -0.73 15.34 -15.66
N ARG A 266 -0.48 14.96 -14.41
CA ARG A 266 -1.12 15.48 -13.19
C ARG A 266 -2.65 15.25 -13.11
N SER A 267 -3.22 14.38 -13.91
CA SER A 267 -4.59 13.89 -13.68
C SER A 267 -4.68 13.12 -12.36
N GLU A 268 -5.88 12.84 -11.92
CA GLU A 268 -6.05 12.02 -10.70
C GLU A 268 -5.49 10.60 -10.90
N GLY A 269 -5.77 9.96 -12.04
CA GLY A 269 -5.19 8.66 -12.38
C GLY A 269 -3.67 8.66 -12.38
N TRP A 270 -3.04 9.69 -12.97
CA TRP A 270 -1.58 9.84 -12.93
C TRP A 270 -1.04 9.95 -11.50
N LYS A 271 -1.70 10.74 -10.65
CA LYS A 271 -1.31 10.88 -9.24
C LYS A 271 -1.43 9.56 -8.48
N GLN A 272 -2.53 8.84 -8.67
CA GLN A 272 -2.75 7.55 -8.02
C GLN A 272 -1.70 6.53 -8.45
N ASN A 273 -1.37 6.43 -9.73
CA ASN A 273 -0.30 5.57 -10.21
C ASN A 273 1.05 5.88 -9.55
N VAL A 274 1.38 7.18 -9.41
CA VAL A 274 2.64 7.62 -8.78
C VAL A 274 2.65 7.35 -7.27
N LEU A 275 1.56 7.67 -6.57
CA LEU A 275 1.47 7.49 -5.11
C LEU A 275 1.47 6.02 -4.71
N ARG A 276 0.78 5.20 -5.49
CA ARG A 276 0.70 3.75 -5.26
C ARG A 276 1.98 3.02 -5.70
N GLY A 277 2.78 3.62 -6.59
CA GLY A 277 3.91 2.92 -7.23
C GLY A 277 3.47 1.84 -8.22
N GLN A 278 2.20 1.75 -8.52
CA GLN A 278 1.58 0.80 -9.45
C GLN A 278 0.46 1.47 -10.26
N ALA A 279 0.42 1.18 -11.55
CA ALA A 279 -0.73 1.44 -12.40
C ALA A 279 -1.57 0.16 -12.49
N VAL A 280 -2.70 0.13 -11.80
CA VAL A 280 -3.61 -1.02 -11.82
C VAL A 280 -4.61 -0.85 -12.96
N ARG A 281 -4.82 -1.91 -13.74
CA ARG A 281 -5.82 -1.96 -14.82
C ARG A 281 -6.74 -3.16 -14.63
N GLU A 282 -8.01 -2.94 -14.87
CA GLU A 282 -9.07 -3.92 -14.65
C GLU A 282 -9.66 -4.41 -15.96
N THR A 283 -9.89 -5.72 -16.04
CA THR A 283 -10.62 -6.36 -17.14
C THR A 283 -11.58 -7.39 -16.58
N GLY A 284 -12.84 -7.38 -17.07
CA GLY A 284 -13.86 -8.35 -16.64
C GLY A 284 -13.72 -9.67 -17.41
N HIS A 285 -13.91 -10.80 -16.76
CA HIS A 285 -13.82 -12.14 -17.35
C HIS A 285 -14.92 -13.04 -16.80
N GLN A 286 -15.32 -14.05 -17.60
CA GLN A 286 -16.22 -15.10 -17.14
C GLN A 286 -15.39 -16.36 -16.94
N LEU A 287 -15.33 -16.86 -15.71
CA LEU A 287 -14.53 -18.02 -15.36
C LEU A 287 -15.41 -19.17 -14.84
N THR A 288 -14.89 -20.37 -14.95
CA THR A 288 -15.48 -21.57 -14.38
C THR A 288 -14.51 -22.22 -13.39
N LYS A 289 -14.97 -23.15 -12.59
CA LYS A 289 -14.08 -23.97 -11.78
C LYS A 289 -13.16 -24.80 -12.66
N GLY A 290 -11.90 -24.89 -12.30
CA GLY A 290 -10.93 -25.69 -13.01
C GLY A 290 -9.59 -24.99 -13.22
N LYS A 291 -8.79 -25.53 -14.11
CA LYS A 291 -7.50 -24.96 -14.48
C LYS A 291 -7.65 -23.96 -15.60
N HIS A 292 -6.99 -22.84 -15.44
CA HIS A 292 -6.98 -21.74 -16.39
C HIS A 292 -5.57 -21.26 -16.67
N THR A 293 -5.43 -20.54 -17.78
CA THR A 293 -4.16 -19.97 -18.22
C THR A 293 -4.33 -18.48 -18.48
N LEU A 294 -3.66 -17.63 -17.69
CA LEU A 294 -3.57 -16.19 -17.92
C LEU A 294 -2.32 -15.89 -18.74
N SER A 295 -2.46 -15.19 -19.86
CA SER A 295 -1.36 -14.64 -20.64
C SER A 295 -1.35 -13.12 -20.59
N ILE A 296 -0.20 -12.54 -20.26
CA ILE A 296 0.02 -11.09 -20.28
C ILE A 296 1.09 -10.78 -21.33
N THR A 297 0.74 -10.01 -22.35
CA THR A 297 1.61 -9.70 -23.50
C THR A 297 1.91 -8.21 -23.58
N ALA A 298 3.18 -7.83 -23.64
CA ALA A 298 3.59 -6.46 -23.86
C ALA A 298 3.32 -6.03 -25.33
N LEU A 299 2.62 -4.93 -25.52
CA LEU A 299 2.35 -4.35 -26.84
C LEU A 299 3.31 -3.21 -27.17
N ASP A 300 3.91 -2.61 -26.17
CA ASP A 300 4.94 -1.59 -26.28
C ASP A 300 6.18 -1.97 -25.45
N ASP A 301 7.26 -1.23 -25.61
CA ASP A 301 8.46 -1.40 -24.80
C ASP A 301 8.25 -0.85 -23.38
N HIS A 302 9.09 -1.25 -22.42
CA HIS A 302 9.08 -0.81 -21.02
C HIS A 302 7.86 -1.25 -20.21
N VAL A 303 7.18 -2.33 -20.59
CA VAL A 303 6.15 -2.97 -19.80
C VAL A 303 6.80 -3.75 -18.67
N LEU A 304 6.52 -3.34 -17.44
CA LEU A 304 7.02 -3.95 -16.21
C LEU A 304 5.83 -4.44 -15.39
N ILE A 305 5.55 -5.74 -15.45
CA ILE A 305 4.45 -6.35 -14.69
C ILE A 305 4.92 -6.64 -13.27
N ASP A 306 4.11 -6.28 -12.28
CA ASP A 306 4.43 -6.44 -10.86
C ASP A 306 3.60 -7.54 -10.19
N GLN A 307 2.27 -7.39 -10.23
CA GLN A 307 1.34 -8.32 -9.57
C GLN A 307 0.04 -8.42 -10.38
N TRP A 308 -0.72 -9.49 -10.15
CA TRP A 308 -2.08 -9.61 -10.68
C TRP A 308 -3.00 -10.29 -9.67
N MET A 309 -4.31 -10.01 -9.79
CA MET A 309 -5.35 -10.60 -8.95
C MET A 309 -6.63 -10.80 -9.76
N ILE A 310 -7.21 -11.98 -9.66
CA ILE A 310 -8.58 -12.27 -10.11
C ILE A 310 -9.49 -12.21 -8.89
N ASP A 311 -10.52 -11.38 -8.95
CA ASP A 311 -11.43 -11.13 -7.84
C ASP A 311 -12.88 -11.38 -8.27
N PHE A 312 -13.56 -12.31 -7.59
CA PHE A 312 -14.97 -12.66 -7.80
C PHE A 312 -15.93 -11.80 -6.98
N LYS A 313 -15.40 -10.83 -6.22
CA LYS A 313 -16.16 -9.79 -5.51
C LYS A 313 -15.71 -8.41 -6.02
N PRO A 314 -16.13 -8.00 -7.22
CA PRO A 314 -15.54 -6.85 -7.94
C PRO A 314 -15.74 -5.50 -7.23
N ASP A 315 -16.77 -5.35 -6.41
CA ASP A 315 -17.11 -4.08 -5.77
C ASP A 315 -16.31 -3.78 -4.51
N ARG A 316 -15.48 -4.71 -4.04
CA ARG A 316 -14.66 -4.47 -2.85
C ARG A 316 -13.46 -3.59 -3.16
N MET A 317 -13.22 -2.64 -2.28
CA MET A 317 -12.05 -1.76 -2.35
C MET A 317 -10.79 -2.50 -1.93
N PHE A 318 -9.66 -2.17 -2.57
CA PHE A 318 -8.34 -2.63 -2.17
C PHE A 318 -7.26 -1.58 -2.51
N TYR A 319 -6.17 -1.61 -1.80
CA TYR A 319 -5.01 -0.76 -2.05
C TYR A 319 -3.73 -1.56 -2.32
N VAL A 320 -3.49 -2.64 -1.58
CA VAL A 320 -2.32 -3.51 -1.70
C VAL A 320 -2.76 -4.92 -2.10
N PHE A 321 -2.11 -5.50 -3.10
CA PHE A 321 -2.38 -6.89 -3.48
C PHE A 321 -2.11 -7.82 -2.29
N PRO A 322 -3.05 -8.74 -1.96
CA PRO A 322 -2.92 -9.62 -0.81
C PRO A 322 -1.99 -10.81 -1.11
N VAL A 323 -0.74 -10.52 -1.44
CA VAL A 323 0.31 -11.50 -1.74
C VAL A 323 1.63 -11.07 -1.09
N GLN A 324 2.41 -12.04 -0.62
CA GLN A 324 3.73 -11.77 -0.04
C GLN A 324 4.72 -11.34 -1.13
N PRO A 325 5.56 -10.34 -0.86
CA PRO A 325 6.72 -10.05 -1.71
C PRO A 325 7.66 -11.25 -1.80
N THR A 326 8.33 -11.40 -2.91
CA THR A 326 9.36 -12.45 -3.11
C THR A 326 10.74 -11.82 -2.90
N TYR A 327 11.44 -12.22 -1.84
CA TYR A 327 12.78 -11.71 -1.51
C TYR A 327 13.87 -12.63 -2.03
#